data_81cddba7fcd591a436243bd0b6f33be6
#
_entry.id   81cddba7fcd591a436243bd0b6f33be6
#
_cell.length_a   1.000
_cell.length_b   1.000
_cell.length_c   1.000
_cell.angle_alpha   90.00
_cell.angle_beta   90.00
_cell.angle_gamma   90.00
#
_symmetry.space_group_name_H-M   'P 1'
#
loop_
_entity.id
_entity.type
_entity.pdbx_description
1 polymer ?
#
loop_
_entity_poly.entity_id
_entity_poly.type
_entity_poly.pdbx_seq_one_letter_code
_entity_poly.pdbx_strand_id
1 'polypeptide(L)'
;EGKRILVEFVVLKLTLLLLMGVVAGLISNGGKKHLGMLDGLVAAILVVAIMSGLTLATIDKSPRIKATGYASEAPPAKFLDLTKKLGGNFRIPDWYIRDQMRGMEIVAKQRARTGSRDFSEEVFHVLVLADLHDNRRGLEIAKELFINNEQLNLTAILLVGDMVHFGSSAEAKAVFTNWPKAKVPVYFVGGNHEDTGAMTQLEKLGYVRLSNNPTEAKGLLLLGADDPLAYTLAMDSDKQLLKEASDLLAEEWLSSGQPPLVVVHDLAQAEAVVAEAKKGNHQVVVVYGHQHQLSIEQDRNVVLVQGGSAGASGFEAKGRDPDTPYTYQILEYANHTDPHLIGVYSFTYEDGDDSFAILHTPID
;
A
#
# COMPACT_ATOMS: atom_id res chain seq x y z
N GLU A 1 23.17 1.17 6.58
CA GLU A 1 23.39 -0.26 6.87
C GLU A 1 23.47 -1.09 5.59
N GLY A 2 22.58 -0.92 4.59
CA GLY A 2 22.66 -1.62 3.30
C GLY A 2 24.00 -1.38 2.56
N LYS A 3 24.51 -0.16 2.60
CA LYS A 3 25.87 0.13 2.09
C LYS A 3 26.95 -0.62 2.85
N ARG A 4 26.81 -0.79 4.17
CA ARG A 4 27.76 -1.52 5.02
C ARG A 4 27.73 -3.02 4.73
N ILE A 5 26.53 -3.62 4.60
CA ILE A 5 26.36 -5.04 4.25
C ILE A 5 26.91 -5.31 2.85
N LEU A 6 26.61 -4.42 1.88
CA LEU A 6 27.15 -4.52 0.53
C LEU A 6 28.67 -4.43 0.53
N VAL A 7 29.24 -3.48 1.29
CA VAL A 7 30.68 -3.31 1.43
C VAL A 7 31.30 -4.53 2.11
N GLU A 8 30.73 -5.06 3.20
CA GLU A 8 31.21 -6.26 3.89
C GLU A 8 31.17 -7.49 2.97
N PHE A 9 30.10 -7.66 2.19
CA PHE A 9 29.97 -8.75 1.22
C PHE A 9 30.97 -8.62 0.07
N VAL A 10 31.16 -7.42 -0.45
CA VAL A 10 32.16 -7.14 -1.50
C VAL A 10 33.57 -7.37 -0.96
N VAL A 11 33.89 -6.85 0.23
CA VAL A 11 35.19 -7.05 0.88
C VAL A 11 35.46 -8.53 1.13
N LEU A 12 34.49 -9.30 1.61
CA LEU A 12 34.64 -10.72 1.83
C LEU A 12 34.92 -11.48 0.52
N LYS A 13 34.19 -11.20 -0.55
CA LYS A 13 34.43 -11.81 -1.88
C LYS A 13 35.77 -11.42 -2.45
N LEU A 14 36.18 -10.16 -2.34
CA LEU A 14 37.49 -9.69 -2.79
C LEU A 14 38.64 -10.37 -2.03
N THR A 15 38.47 -10.52 -0.72
CA THR A 15 39.48 -11.22 0.11
C THR A 15 39.59 -12.70 -0.26
N LEU A 16 38.47 -13.38 -0.52
CA LEU A 16 38.46 -14.78 -0.98
C LEU A 16 39.12 -14.95 -2.35
N LEU A 17 38.83 -14.05 -3.31
CA LEU A 17 39.45 -14.07 -4.63
C LEU A 17 40.99 -13.81 -4.59
N LEU A 18 41.45 -12.89 -3.76
CA LEU A 18 42.85 -12.62 -3.53
C LEU A 18 43.55 -13.83 -2.91
N LEU A 19 42.95 -14.48 -1.91
CA LEU A 19 43.47 -15.72 -1.30
C LEU A 19 43.57 -16.86 -2.33
N MET A 20 42.53 -17.05 -3.14
CA MET A 20 42.55 -18.07 -4.20
C MET A 20 43.61 -17.80 -5.25
N GLY A 21 43.82 -16.54 -5.66
CA GLY A 21 44.87 -16.13 -6.60
C GLY A 21 46.26 -16.42 -6.03
N VAL A 22 46.49 -16.10 -4.76
CA VAL A 22 47.80 -16.39 -4.09
C VAL A 22 48.03 -17.90 -4.03
N VAL A 23 47.02 -18.70 -3.63
CA VAL A 23 47.13 -20.16 -3.58
C VAL A 23 47.38 -20.76 -4.97
N ALA A 24 46.67 -20.32 -5.99
CA ALA A 24 46.89 -20.77 -7.37
C ALA A 24 48.31 -20.42 -7.87
N GLY A 25 48.80 -19.23 -7.58
CA GLY A 25 50.15 -18.81 -7.90
C GLY A 25 51.23 -19.65 -7.18
N LEU A 26 50.99 -20.05 -5.93
CA LEU A 26 51.91 -20.90 -5.19
C LEU A 26 51.94 -22.34 -5.72
N ILE A 27 50.80 -22.86 -6.24
CA ILE A 27 50.68 -24.20 -6.80
C ILE A 27 51.35 -24.27 -8.21
N SER A 28 51.16 -23.20 -9.01
CA SER A 28 51.60 -23.24 -10.43
C SER A 28 53.11 -23.11 -10.62
N ASN A 29 53.85 -22.58 -9.65
CA ASN A 29 55.29 -22.23 -9.80
C ASN A 29 56.21 -23.12 -8.95
N GLY A 30 56.20 -24.41 -9.15
CA GLY A 30 56.99 -25.49 -8.55
C GLY A 30 58.40 -25.19 -8.04
N GLY A 31 58.59 -24.27 -7.09
CA GLY A 31 59.87 -24.06 -6.38
C GLY A 31 60.37 -22.61 -6.26
N LYS A 32 59.88 -21.67 -7.03
CA LYS A 32 60.26 -20.24 -6.91
C LYS A 32 59.16 -19.47 -6.19
N LYS A 33 59.05 -19.67 -4.88
CA LYS A 33 57.94 -19.19 -4.03
C LYS A 33 57.63 -17.69 -4.17
N HIS A 34 58.63 -16.84 -4.35
CA HIS A 34 58.44 -15.39 -4.42
C HIS A 34 57.87 -14.91 -5.76
N LEU A 35 58.28 -15.49 -6.91
CA LEU A 35 57.72 -15.13 -8.22
C LEU A 35 56.28 -15.63 -8.39
N GLY A 36 55.99 -16.86 -7.97
CA GLY A 36 54.63 -17.41 -8.08
C GLY A 36 53.60 -16.68 -7.23
N MET A 37 54.01 -16.19 -6.05
CA MET A 37 53.16 -15.41 -5.18
C MET A 37 52.84 -14.02 -5.76
N LEU A 38 53.82 -13.37 -6.42
CA LEU A 38 53.66 -12.07 -7.07
C LEU A 38 52.74 -12.17 -8.31
N ASP A 39 52.98 -13.19 -9.14
CA ASP A 39 52.13 -13.46 -10.31
C ASP A 39 50.68 -13.80 -9.94
N GLY A 40 50.49 -14.56 -8.89
CA GLY A 40 49.16 -14.89 -8.35
C GLY A 40 48.45 -13.67 -7.80
N LEU A 41 49.19 -12.78 -7.13
CA LEU A 41 48.63 -11.52 -6.60
C LEU A 41 48.23 -10.57 -7.74
N VAL A 42 49.08 -10.44 -8.76
CA VAL A 42 48.79 -9.60 -9.94
C VAL A 42 47.58 -10.15 -10.70
N ALA A 43 47.48 -11.45 -10.89
CA ALA A 43 46.33 -12.07 -11.54
C ALA A 43 45.04 -11.86 -10.74
N ALA A 44 45.07 -12.01 -9.41
CA ALA A 44 43.95 -11.76 -8.56
C ALA A 44 43.49 -10.30 -8.59
N ILE A 45 44.39 -9.34 -8.55
CA ILE A 45 44.08 -7.90 -8.67
C ILE A 45 43.43 -7.60 -10.03
N LEU A 46 43.94 -8.20 -11.13
CA LEU A 46 43.37 -8.04 -12.47
C LEU A 46 41.95 -8.60 -12.57
N VAL A 47 41.68 -9.79 -12.03
CA VAL A 47 40.34 -10.39 -11.97
C VAL A 47 39.40 -9.51 -11.17
N VAL A 48 39.84 -9.02 -10.01
CA VAL A 48 39.05 -8.10 -9.18
C VAL A 48 38.73 -6.81 -9.92
N ALA A 49 39.72 -6.23 -10.61
CA ALA A 49 39.51 -4.99 -11.38
C ALA A 49 38.53 -5.20 -12.55
N ILE A 50 38.65 -6.33 -13.26
CA ILE A 50 37.74 -6.68 -14.37
C ILE A 50 36.34 -6.93 -13.86
N MET A 51 36.17 -7.71 -12.78
CA MET A 51 34.89 -7.99 -12.21
C MET A 51 34.21 -6.73 -11.62
N SER A 52 34.98 -5.87 -10.97
CA SER A 52 34.51 -4.57 -10.48
C SER A 52 34.08 -3.65 -11.62
N GLY A 53 34.89 -3.60 -12.69
CA GLY A 53 34.57 -2.83 -13.89
C GLY A 53 33.32 -3.34 -14.60
N LEU A 54 33.19 -4.65 -14.77
CA LEU A 54 31.96 -5.29 -15.29
C LEU A 54 30.73 -5.02 -14.41
N THR A 55 30.88 -5.14 -13.10
CA THR A 55 29.79 -4.85 -12.16
C THR A 55 29.37 -3.37 -12.25
N LEU A 56 30.32 -2.44 -12.29
CA LEU A 56 30.02 -1.01 -12.43
C LEU A 56 29.45 -0.66 -13.83
N ALA A 57 29.85 -1.39 -14.88
CA ALA A 57 29.30 -1.21 -16.22
C ALA A 57 27.89 -1.82 -16.40
N THR A 58 27.59 -2.86 -15.62
CA THR A 58 26.29 -3.56 -15.66
C THR A 58 25.31 -3.12 -14.57
N ILE A 59 25.77 -2.35 -13.57
CA ILE A 59 24.86 -1.65 -12.66
C ILE A 59 24.13 -0.61 -13.50
N ASP A 60 22.92 -0.93 -13.88
CA ASP A 60 21.97 0.04 -14.41
C ASP A 60 21.83 1.16 -13.37
N LYS A 61 22.12 2.40 -13.77
CA LYS A 61 22.00 3.57 -12.88
C LYS A 61 20.54 3.86 -12.51
N SER A 62 19.62 3.17 -13.13
CA SER A 62 18.24 3.03 -12.72
C SER A 62 18.03 1.56 -12.30
N PRO A 63 18.07 1.22 -11.01
CA PRO A 63 17.78 -0.13 -10.57
C PRO A 63 16.29 -0.44 -10.84
N ARG A 64 15.99 -0.83 -12.07
CA ARG A 64 14.81 -1.65 -12.32
C ARG A 64 15.15 -3.02 -11.76
N ILE A 65 14.85 -3.24 -10.50
CA ILE A 65 14.72 -4.60 -9.99
C ILE A 65 13.49 -5.13 -10.72
N LYS A 66 13.72 -5.76 -11.87
CA LYS A 66 12.76 -6.70 -12.40
C LYS A 66 12.78 -7.84 -11.41
N ALA A 67 11.80 -7.89 -10.52
CA ALA A 67 11.51 -9.05 -9.71
C ALA A 67 11.01 -10.15 -10.65
N THR A 68 11.93 -10.79 -11.36
CA THR A 68 11.65 -12.01 -12.09
C THR A 68 11.72 -13.14 -11.09
N GLY A 69 10.55 -13.57 -10.60
CA GLY A 69 10.37 -14.86 -9.98
C GLY A 69 11.05 -15.06 -8.63
N TYR A 70 10.50 -14.51 -7.59
CA TYR A 70 10.70 -15.01 -6.24
C TYR A 70 9.53 -15.90 -5.84
N ALA A 71 9.74 -17.21 -6.01
CA ALA A 71 8.92 -18.20 -5.35
C ALA A 71 9.05 -17.98 -3.82
N SER A 72 7.95 -17.71 -3.17
CA SER A 72 7.54 -18.06 -1.80
C SER A 72 8.55 -18.00 -0.63
N GLU A 73 9.68 -17.34 -0.69
CA GLU A 73 10.50 -17.13 0.50
C GLU A 73 10.37 -15.68 0.97
N ALA A 74 9.77 -15.54 2.15
CA ALA A 74 9.66 -14.27 2.85
C ALA A 74 11.01 -13.51 2.82
N PRO A 75 10.99 -12.18 2.60
CA PRO A 75 12.21 -11.39 2.72
C PRO A 75 12.83 -11.67 4.09
N PRO A 76 14.15 -11.89 4.16
CA PRO A 76 14.79 -12.24 5.42
C PRO A 76 14.42 -11.20 6.48
N ALA A 77 14.12 -11.64 7.69
CA ALA A 77 13.74 -10.77 8.82
C ALA A 77 14.71 -9.59 9.03
N LYS A 78 15.95 -9.74 8.56
CA LYS A 78 16.97 -8.68 8.48
C LYS A 78 16.65 -7.55 7.52
N PHE A 79 15.89 -7.79 6.43
CA PHE A 79 15.48 -6.71 5.51
C PHE A 79 14.40 -5.83 6.15
N LEU A 80 13.44 -6.44 6.85
CA LEU A 80 12.45 -5.72 7.64
C LEU A 80 13.06 -4.95 8.81
N ASP A 81 14.13 -5.51 9.43
CA ASP A 81 14.90 -4.81 10.48
C ASP A 81 15.73 -3.65 9.90
N LEU A 82 16.14 -3.75 8.63
CA LEU A 82 16.82 -2.69 7.89
C LEU A 82 15.88 -1.53 7.57
N THR A 83 14.67 -1.81 7.11
CA THR A 83 13.65 -0.77 6.85
C THR A 83 13.27 -0.05 8.14
N LYS A 84 13.18 -0.77 9.27
CA LYS A 84 12.97 -0.18 10.59
C LYS A 84 14.11 0.73 11.05
N LYS A 85 15.36 0.42 10.70
CA LYS A 85 16.55 1.21 11.12
C LYS A 85 16.85 2.41 10.21
N LEU A 86 16.51 2.33 8.92
CA LEU A 86 16.76 3.42 7.96
C LEU A 86 15.81 4.62 8.14
N GLY A 87 14.65 4.39 8.72
CA GLY A 87 13.62 5.41 8.88
C GLY A 87 13.61 6.09 10.23
N GLY A 88 14.66 6.52 10.88
CA GLY A 88 14.65 7.32 12.10
C GLY A 88 13.50 7.06 13.11
N ASN A 89 13.47 7.65 14.26
CA ASN A 89 12.32 7.66 15.19
C ASN A 89 11.31 8.73 14.71
N PHE A 90 10.57 8.45 13.62
CA PHE A 90 9.49 9.33 13.19
C PHE A 90 8.28 9.12 14.12
N ARG A 91 7.84 10.17 14.74
CA ARG A 91 6.59 10.22 15.48
C ARG A 91 5.70 11.27 14.82
N ILE A 92 4.48 10.88 14.49
CA ILE A 92 3.48 11.83 14.04
C ILE A 92 3.25 12.83 15.17
N PRO A 93 3.35 14.15 14.90
CA PRO A 93 3.12 15.14 15.93
C PRO A 93 1.71 15.03 16.51
N ASP A 94 1.56 15.22 17.82
CA ASP A 94 0.26 15.14 18.52
C ASP A 94 -0.77 16.17 17.98
N TRP A 95 -0.31 17.20 17.27
CA TRP A 95 -1.19 18.19 16.63
C TRP A 95 -1.85 17.66 15.35
N TYR A 96 -1.24 16.69 14.67
CA TYR A 96 -1.66 16.22 13.33
C TYR A 96 -3.14 15.77 13.29
N ILE A 97 -3.53 14.83 14.15
CA ILE A 97 -4.93 14.37 14.21
C ILE A 97 -5.85 15.49 14.70
N ARG A 98 -5.41 16.29 15.68
CA ARG A 98 -6.19 17.42 16.21
C ARG A 98 -6.50 18.47 15.15
N ASP A 99 -5.52 18.78 14.30
CA ASP A 99 -5.70 19.78 13.25
C ASP A 99 -6.56 19.25 12.10
N GLN A 100 -6.49 17.95 11.80
CA GLN A 100 -7.43 17.28 10.88
C GLN A 100 -8.87 17.39 11.37
N MET A 101 -9.12 17.05 12.63
CA MET A 101 -10.45 17.21 13.25
C MET A 101 -10.94 18.65 13.19
N ARG A 102 -10.05 19.60 13.49
CA ARG A 102 -10.36 21.03 13.40
C ARG A 102 -10.68 21.46 11.96
N GLY A 103 -9.95 20.93 10.99
CA GLY A 103 -10.21 21.14 9.57
C GLY A 103 -11.59 20.62 9.16
N MET A 104 -11.92 19.40 9.53
CA MET A 104 -13.26 18.82 9.29
C MET A 104 -14.36 19.65 9.97
N GLU A 105 -14.16 20.08 11.23
CA GLU A 105 -15.12 20.92 11.96
C GLU A 105 -15.33 22.27 11.28
N ILE A 106 -14.26 22.91 10.77
CA ILE A 106 -14.35 24.19 10.03
C ILE A 106 -15.18 23.99 8.77
N VAL A 107 -14.92 22.94 7.99
CA VAL A 107 -15.66 22.63 6.77
C VAL A 107 -17.13 22.35 7.09
N ALA A 108 -17.42 21.55 8.10
CA ALA A 108 -18.79 21.25 8.54
C ALA A 108 -19.54 22.53 8.95
N LYS A 109 -18.90 23.42 9.74
CA LYS A 109 -19.48 24.73 10.13
C LYS A 109 -19.72 25.63 8.93
N GLN A 110 -18.85 25.62 7.94
CA GLN A 110 -19.00 26.44 6.74
C GLN A 110 -20.19 25.95 5.91
N ARG A 111 -20.36 24.63 5.76
CA ARG A 111 -21.54 24.03 5.10
C ARG A 111 -22.84 24.38 5.82
N ALA A 112 -22.85 24.31 7.16
CA ALA A 112 -23.99 24.72 7.97
C ALA A 112 -24.43 26.17 7.71
N ARG A 113 -23.48 27.06 7.46
CA ARG A 113 -23.76 28.48 7.16
C ARG A 113 -24.26 28.74 5.74
N THR A 114 -23.92 27.91 4.79
CA THR A 114 -24.34 28.04 3.39
C THR A 114 -25.73 27.46 3.11
N GLY A 115 -26.35 26.81 4.10
CA GLY A 115 -27.74 26.37 4.04
C GLY A 115 -28.06 25.25 3.04
N SER A 116 -27.03 24.52 2.61
CA SER A 116 -27.20 23.58 1.51
C SER A 116 -27.80 22.23 1.87
N ARG A 117 -28.05 21.90 3.16
CA ARG A 117 -28.75 20.67 3.60
C ARG A 117 -29.35 20.79 5.01
N ASP A 118 -30.38 19.98 5.24
CA ASP A 118 -31.01 19.81 6.55
C ASP A 118 -30.08 19.02 7.47
N PHE A 119 -29.49 19.66 8.49
CA PHE A 119 -28.56 19.09 9.46
C PHE A 119 -29.21 18.21 10.53
N SER A 120 -30.45 17.79 10.32
CA SER A 120 -31.14 16.87 11.22
C SER A 120 -30.71 15.41 11.08
N GLU A 121 -29.99 15.08 10.00
CA GLU A 121 -29.53 13.71 9.75
C GLU A 121 -28.24 13.41 10.52
N GLU A 122 -28.18 12.22 11.11
CA GLU A 122 -26.99 11.71 11.78
C GLU A 122 -25.92 11.40 10.74
N VAL A 123 -24.75 12.01 10.91
CA VAL A 123 -23.60 11.84 10.01
C VAL A 123 -22.62 10.86 10.62
N PHE A 124 -22.07 9.96 9.80
CA PHE A 124 -21.00 9.04 10.18
C PHE A 124 -19.92 8.95 9.11
N HIS A 125 -18.76 8.44 9.49
CA HIS A 125 -17.58 8.44 8.65
C HIS A 125 -17.02 7.05 8.43
N VAL A 126 -16.47 6.82 7.23
CA VAL A 126 -15.74 5.61 6.85
C VAL A 126 -14.34 6.00 6.38
N LEU A 127 -13.30 5.52 7.06
CA LEU A 127 -11.92 5.75 6.68
C LEU A 127 -11.51 4.83 5.53
N VAL A 128 -10.86 5.37 4.52
CA VAL A 128 -10.28 4.65 3.39
C VAL A 128 -8.77 4.76 3.42
N LEU A 129 -8.09 3.61 3.45
CA LEU A 129 -6.65 3.47 3.34
C LEU A 129 -6.32 2.50 2.21
N ALA A 130 -5.59 2.95 1.21
CA ALA A 130 -5.13 2.15 0.09
C ALA A 130 -3.61 2.22 -0.02
N ASP A 131 -3.00 1.20 -0.59
CA ASP A 131 -1.61 1.22 -1.07
C ASP A 131 -0.60 1.70 0.00
N LEU A 132 -0.58 1.02 1.15
CA LEU A 132 0.37 1.27 2.25
C LEU A 132 1.79 0.80 1.91
N HIS A 133 1.91 -0.33 1.18
CA HIS A 133 3.17 -0.91 0.72
C HIS A 133 4.28 -0.96 1.78
N ASP A 134 3.93 -1.31 3.03
CA ASP A 134 4.82 -1.34 4.19
C ASP A 134 5.66 -0.06 4.43
N ASN A 135 5.28 1.05 3.81
CA ASN A 135 5.95 2.33 4.03
C ASN A 135 5.81 2.76 5.49
N ARG A 136 6.95 2.89 6.17
CA ARG A 136 6.98 3.14 7.62
C ARG A 136 6.18 4.38 8.03
N ARG A 137 6.30 5.49 7.31
CA ARG A 137 5.59 6.72 7.65
C ARG A 137 4.09 6.58 7.42
N GLY A 138 3.70 5.97 6.30
CA GLY A 138 2.30 5.63 6.02
C GLY A 138 1.72 4.71 7.10
N LEU A 139 2.48 3.71 7.55
CA LEU A 139 2.08 2.84 8.65
C LEU A 139 1.88 3.59 9.97
N GLU A 140 2.74 4.57 10.31
CA GLU A 140 2.56 5.38 11.52
C GLU A 140 1.33 6.31 11.41
N ILE A 141 1.08 6.92 10.23
CA ILE A 141 -0.16 7.69 9.97
C ILE A 141 -1.38 6.79 10.17
N ALA A 142 -1.40 5.61 9.54
CA ALA A 142 -2.51 4.68 9.66
C ALA A 142 -2.73 4.22 11.11
N LYS A 143 -1.67 3.96 11.89
CA LYS A 143 -1.79 3.63 13.31
C LYS A 143 -2.44 4.74 14.12
N GLU A 144 -2.05 6.00 13.89
CA GLU A 144 -2.66 7.14 14.58
C GLU A 144 -4.15 7.28 14.22
N LEU A 145 -4.53 7.03 12.98
CA LEU A 145 -5.94 7.02 12.55
C LEU A 145 -6.71 5.89 13.23
N PHE A 146 -6.11 4.71 13.39
CA PHE A 146 -6.70 3.57 14.12
C PHE A 146 -6.88 3.88 15.61
N ILE A 147 -5.93 4.54 16.27
CA ILE A 147 -6.01 4.92 17.68
C ILE A 147 -7.10 5.97 17.90
N ASN A 148 -7.23 6.91 16.97
CA ASN A 148 -8.12 8.07 17.10
C ASN A 148 -9.47 7.90 16.37
N ASN A 149 -9.87 6.66 16.05
CA ASN A 149 -11.08 6.39 15.28
C ASN A 149 -12.37 6.97 15.91
N GLU A 150 -12.48 6.99 17.24
CA GLU A 150 -13.62 7.59 17.93
C GLU A 150 -13.67 9.12 17.76
N GLN A 151 -12.51 9.79 17.82
CA GLN A 151 -12.44 11.24 17.65
C GLN A 151 -12.83 11.67 16.23
N LEU A 152 -12.53 10.82 15.24
CA LEU A 152 -12.90 11.02 13.84
C LEU A 152 -14.36 10.59 13.55
N ASN A 153 -15.10 10.13 14.57
CA ASN A 153 -16.46 9.57 14.44
C ASN A 153 -16.53 8.47 13.36
N LEU A 154 -15.50 7.60 13.33
CA LEU A 154 -15.47 6.51 12.37
C LEU A 154 -16.48 5.40 12.75
N THR A 155 -17.16 4.90 11.76
CA THR A 155 -18.04 3.73 11.85
C THR A 155 -17.37 2.47 11.33
N ALA A 156 -16.48 2.61 10.36
CA ALA A 156 -15.70 1.55 9.78
C ALA A 156 -14.36 2.05 9.22
N ILE A 157 -13.43 1.13 9.00
CA ILE A 157 -12.17 1.36 8.30
C ILE A 157 -12.11 0.38 7.13
N LEU A 158 -11.79 0.88 5.94
CA LEU A 158 -11.58 0.11 4.71
C LEU A 158 -10.09 0.10 4.37
N LEU A 159 -9.52 -1.10 4.23
CA LEU A 159 -8.20 -1.32 3.67
C LEU A 159 -8.37 -1.82 2.24
N VAL A 160 -7.92 -1.04 1.26
CA VAL A 160 -8.30 -1.19 -0.15
C VAL A 160 -7.16 -1.79 -0.97
N GLY A 161 -6.53 -2.84 -0.42
CA GLY A 161 -5.45 -3.58 -1.07
C GLY A 161 -4.08 -2.93 -0.95
N ASP A 162 -3.06 -3.68 -1.31
CA ASP A 162 -1.64 -3.31 -1.30
C ASP A 162 -1.15 -2.79 0.06
N MET A 163 -1.55 -3.51 1.13
CA MET A 163 -1.15 -3.20 2.50
C MET A 163 0.30 -3.56 2.75
N VAL A 164 0.84 -4.54 2.02
CA VAL A 164 2.23 -5.00 2.05
C VAL A 164 2.86 -4.91 0.67
N HIS A 165 4.19 -4.94 0.59
CA HIS A 165 4.89 -4.73 -0.68
C HIS A 165 5.24 -6.04 -1.40
N PHE A 166 5.68 -7.06 -0.66
CA PHE A 166 6.07 -8.37 -1.21
C PHE A 166 4.99 -9.44 -1.02
N GLY A 167 3.90 -9.13 -0.35
CA GLY A 167 2.69 -9.92 -0.27
C GLY A 167 2.73 -11.12 0.67
N SER A 168 3.85 -11.40 1.34
CA SER A 168 4.00 -12.63 2.10
C SER A 168 3.37 -12.57 3.50
N SER A 169 2.95 -13.74 4.00
CA SER A 169 2.48 -13.91 5.39
C SER A 169 3.49 -13.41 6.44
N ALA A 170 4.80 -13.58 6.19
CA ALA A 170 5.84 -13.15 7.10
C ALA A 170 5.98 -11.62 7.14
N GLU A 171 5.86 -10.99 6.00
CA GLU A 171 5.85 -9.53 5.87
C GLU A 171 4.61 -8.94 6.54
N ALA A 172 3.41 -9.43 6.19
CA ALA A 172 2.17 -8.99 6.82
C ALA A 172 2.23 -9.14 8.35
N LYS A 173 2.74 -10.27 8.85
CA LYS A 173 2.95 -10.46 10.28
C LYS A 173 3.91 -9.42 10.87
N ALA A 174 4.99 -9.08 10.19
CA ALA A 174 5.97 -8.12 10.68
C ALA A 174 5.43 -6.68 10.66
N VAL A 175 4.70 -6.31 9.61
CA VAL A 175 4.06 -4.99 9.46
C VAL A 175 3.00 -4.78 10.52
N PHE A 176 2.11 -5.76 10.68
CA PHE A 176 0.96 -5.67 11.58
C PHE A 176 1.22 -6.22 13.00
N THR A 177 2.45 -6.63 13.34
CA THR A 177 2.79 -6.96 14.72
C THR A 177 2.64 -5.72 15.62
N ASN A 178 1.90 -5.86 16.72
CA ASN A 178 1.55 -4.76 17.63
C ASN A 178 0.75 -3.62 16.97
N TRP A 179 0.01 -3.93 15.91
CA TRP A 179 -0.89 -2.96 15.33
C TRP A 179 -2.00 -2.57 16.33
N PRO A 180 -2.34 -1.29 16.46
CA PRO A 180 -3.38 -0.86 17.38
C PRO A 180 -4.73 -1.46 16.97
N LYS A 181 -5.52 -1.85 17.96
CA LYS A 181 -6.90 -2.30 17.70
C LYS A 181 -7.79 -1.08 17.49
N ALA A 182 -8.45 -1.04 16.34
CA ALA A 182 -9.54 -0.12 16.15
C ALA A 182 -10.75 -0.53 17.04
N LYS A 183 -11.51 0.45 17.49
CA LYS A 183 -12.79 0.20 18.22
C LYS A 183 -13.97 0.03 17.25
N VAL A 184 -13.73 0.20 15.97
CA VAL A 184 -14.68 0.00 14.88
C VAL A 184 -14.24 -1.19 14.02
N PRO A 185 -15.15 -1.83 13.29
CA PRO A 185 -14.79 -2.91 12.38
C PRO A 185 -13.84 -2.42 11.30
N VAL A 186 -12.92 -3.30 10.92
CA VAL A 186 -11.98 -3.09 9.81
C VAL A 186 -12.32 -4.11 8.73
N TYR A 187 -12.62 -3.62 7.56
CA TYR A 187 -12.89 -4.42 6.37
C TYR A 187 -11.74 -4.29 5.39
N PHE A 188 -11.46 -5.34 4.61
CA PHE A 188 -10.39 -5.27 3.63
C PHE A 188 -10.68 -6.08 2.37
N VAL A 189 -10.04 -5.70 1.29
CA VAL A 189 -9.85 -6.49 0.07
C VAL A 189 -8.35 -6.67 -0.16
N GLY A 190 -7.94 -7.80 -0.74
CA GLY A 190 -6.57 -8.00 -1.18
C GLY A 190 -6.29 -7.22 -2.46
N GLY A 191 -5.12 -6.59 -2.57
CA GLY A 191 -4.58 -6.03 -3.79
C GLY A 191 -3.72 -7.02 -4.55
N ASN A 192 -3.14 -6.61 -5.66
CA ASN A 192 -2.29 -7.49 -6.47
C ASN A 192 -0.93 -7.80 -5.80
N HIS A 193 -0.58 -7.13 -4.72
CA HIS A 193 0.61 -7.41 -3.92
C HIS A 193 0.38 -8.44 -2.80
N GLU A 194 -0.85 -8.72 -2.35
CA GLU A 194 -1.10 -9.67 -1.29
C GLU A 194 -1.20 -11.11 -1.80
N ASP A 195 -0.51 -12.06 -1.15
CA ASP A 195 -0.79 -13.48 -1.29
C ASP A 195 -1.87 -13.95 -0.28
N THR A 196 -2.35 -15.16 -0.43
CA THR A 196 -3.32 -15.78 0.50
C THR A 196 -2.81 -15.77 1.95
N GLY A 197 -1.49 -15.87 2.14
CA GLY A 197 -0.88 -15.87 3.46
C GLY A 197 -0.93 -14.51 4.12
N ALA A 198 -0.72 -13.42 3.37
CA ALA A 198 -0.85 -12.05 3.85
C ALA A 198 -2.31 -11.76 4.24
N MET A 199 -3.27 -12.09 3.39
CA MET A 199 -4.68 -11.93 3.69
C MET A 199 -5.11 -12.71 4.94
N THR A 200 -4.64 -13.96 5.10
CA THR A 200 -4.87 -14.75 6.32
C THR A 200 -4.28 -14.10 7.59
N GLN A 201 -3.17 -13.35 7.49
CA GLN A 201 -2.65 -12.61 8.66
C GLN A 201 -3.56 -11.43 9.02
N LEU A 202 -4.15 -10.72 8.06
CA LEU A 202 -5.13 -9.66 8.33
C LEU A 202 -6.39 -10.23 9.00
N GLU A 203 -6.90 -11.36 8.52
CA GLU A 203 -8.04 -12.06 9.15
C GLU A 203 -7.74 -12.46 10.61
N LYS A 204 -6.52 -12.90 10.93
CA LYS A 204 -6.09 -13.23 12.30
C LYS A 204 -6.03 -12.02 13.23
N LEU A 205 -5.96 -10.80 12.71
CA LEU A 205 -6.10 -9.57 13.48
C LEU A 205 -7.56 -9.25 13.82
N GLY A 206 -8.50 -10.02 13.28
CA GLY A 206 -9.94 -9.82 13.42
C GLY A 206 -10.52 -8.90 12.34
N TYR A 207 -9.80 -8.65 11.26
CA TYR A 207 -10.30 -7.88 10.14
C TYR A 207 -11.19 -8.74 9.25
N VAL A 208 -12.23 -8.14 8.69
CA VAL A 208 -13.23 -8.82 7.88
C VAL A 208 -12.87 -8.67 6.40
N ARG A 209 -12.55 -9.77 5.77
CA ARG A 209 -12.29 -9.80 4.32
C ARG A 209 -13.61 -9.72 3.55
N LEU A 210 -13.68 -8.79 2.62
CA LEU A 210 -14.78 -8.68 1.69
C LEU A 210 -14.48 -9.61 0.49
N SER A 211 -15.13 -10.77 0.46
CA SER A 211 -14.85 -11.81 -0.54
C SER A 211 -16.14 -12.18 -1.28
N ASN A 212 -16.61 -11.29 -2.15
CA ASN A 212 -17.84 -11.44 -2.94
C ASN A 212 -19.11 -11.74 -2.11
N ASN A 213 -19.10 -11.43 -0.81
CA ASN A 213 -20.28 -11.57 0.04
C ASN A 213 -20.64 -10.21 0.64
N PRO A 214 -21.92 -9.81 0.54
CA PRO A 214 -22.36 -8.57 1.17
C PRO A 214 -22.17 -8.62 2.67
N THR A 215 -21.66 -7.53 3.22
CA THR A 215 -21.36 -7.39 4.65
C THR A 215 -21.94 -6.07 5.13
N GLU A 216 -22.55 -6.05 6.30
CA GLU A 216 -23.13 -4.85 6.87
C GLU A 216 -22.20 -4.18 7.90
N ALA A 217 -22.06 -2.86 7.78
CA ALA A 217 -21.37 -2.01 8.74
C ALA A 217 -22.33 -0.93 9.26
N LYS A 218 -23.01 -1.16 10.38
CA LYS A 218 -23.94 -0.22 11.01
C LYS A 218 -24.95 0.41 10.02
N GLY A 219 -25.64 -0.42 9.27
CA GLY A 219 -26.64 -0.02 8.29
C GLY A 219 -26.10 0.19 6.87
N LEU A 220 -24.80 0.41 6.71
CA LEU A 220 -24.18 0.49 5.39
C LEU A 220 -23.85 -0.92 4.87
N LEU A 221 -24.44 -1.31 3.76
CA LEU A 221 -24.15 -2.59 3.11
C LEU A 221 -22.95 -2.42 2.17
N LEU A 222 -21.94 -3.29 2.35
CA LEU A 222 -20.70 -3.31 1.57
C LEU A 222 -20.60 -4.59 0.75
N LEU A 223 -20.07 -4.49 -0.43
CA LEU A 223 -19.61 -5.61 -1.23
C LEU A 223 -18.17 -5.35 -1.65
N GLY A 224 -17.32 -6.36 -1.65
CA GLY A 224 -15.95 -6.21 -2.14
C GLY A 224 -15.39 -7.50 -2.70
N ALA A 225 -14.36 -7.37 -3.53
CA ALA A 225 -13.63 -8.49 -4.10
C ALA A 225 -12.13 -8.23 -4.03
N ASP A 226 -11.37 -9.30 -3.75
CA ASP A 226 -9.92 -9.25 -3.86
C ASP A 226 -9.49 -9.10 -5.31
N ASP A 227 -8.33 -8.51 -5.53
CA ASP A 227 -7.72 -8.48 -6.85
C ASP A 227 -7.42 -9.92 -7.31
N PRO A 228 -7.89 -10.36 -8.47
CA PRO A 228 -7.63 -11.71 -8.96
C PRO A 228 -6.14 -11.94 -9.24
N LEU A 229 -5.35 -10.89 -9.41
CA LEU A 229 -3.90 -10.96 -9.58
C LEU A 229 -3.16 -11.29 -8.28
N ALA A 230 -3.78 -11.08 -7.11
CA ALA A 230 -3.26 -11.45 -5.80
C ALA A 230 -2.82 -12.93 -5.71
N TYR A 231 -3.37 -13.78 -6.55
CA TYR A 231 -3.08 -15.22 -6.57
C TYR A 231 -2.13 -15.64 -7.69
N THR A 232 -1.64 -14.70 -8.47
CA THR A 232 -0.79 -14.94 -9.63
C THR A 232 0.60 -14.38 -9.38
N LEU A 233 1.62 -15.02 -9.98
CA LEU A 233 2.97 -14.47 -10.02
C LEU A 233 3.11 -13.37 -11.10
N ALA A 234 2.02 -13.04 -11.79
CA ALA A 234 1.98 -12.02 -12.82
C ALA A 234 1.71 -10.67 -12.17
N MET A 235 2.72 -9.83 -12.14
CA MET A 235 2.57 -8.41 -11.74
C MET A 235 1.96 -7.54 -12.84
N ASP A 236 1.75 -8.09 -14.03
CA ASP A 236 1.16 -7.39 -15.16
C ASP A 236 -0.36 -7.62 -15.22
N SER A 237 -1.11 -6.57 -15.52
CA SER A 237 -2.57 -6.60 -15.65
C SER A 237 -3.02 -7.67 -16.66
N ASP A 238 -3.58 -8.77 -16.19
CA ASP A 238 -4.32 -9.70 -17.04
C ASP A 238 -5.74 -9.15 -17.23
N LYS A 239 -5.96 -8.45 -18.34
CA LYS A 239 -7.25 -7.82 -18.67
C LYS A 239 -8.40 -8.81 -18.74
N GLN A 240 -8.13 -10.04 -19.15
CA GLN A 240 -9.17 -11.06 -19.24
C GLN A 240 -9.60 -11.49 -17.83
N LEU A 241 -8.66 -11.71 -16.94
CA LEU A 241 -8.91 -12.10 -15.56
C LEU A 241 -9.65 -10.99 -14.79
N LEU A 242 -9.23 -9.73 -14.96
CA LEU A 242 -9.92 -8.57 -14.38
C LEU A 242 -11.34 -8.43 -14.91
N LYS A 243 -11.55 -8.66 -16.22
CA LYS A 243 -12.90 -8.64 -16.80
C LYS A 243 -13.79 -9.74 -16.24
N GLU A 244 -13.30 -10.96 -16.12
CA GLU A 244 -14.05 -12.08 -15.53
C GLU A 244 -14.42 -11.80 -14.08
N ALA A 245 -13.49 -11.23 -13.29
CA ALA A 245 -13.75 -10.81 -11.92
C ALA A 245 -14.81 -9.70 -11.86
N SER A 246 -14.78 -8.75 -12.80
CA SER A 246 -15.76 -7.67 -12.90
C SER A 246 -17.17 -8.20 -13.20
N ASP A 247 -17.29 -9.13 -14.14
CA ASP A 247 -18.57 -9.75 -14.50
C ASP A 247 -19.15 -10.52 -13.30
N LEU A 248 -18.33 -11.30 -12.58
CA LEU A 248 -18.74 -12.02 -11.37
C LEU A 248 -19.16 -11.08 -10.23
N LEU A 249 -18.43 -10.01 -10.02
CA LEU A 249 -18.77 -9.02 -8.99
C LEU A 249 -20.11 -8.33 -9.31
N ALA A 250 -20.37 -8.06 -10.57
CA ALA A 250 -21.65 -7.48 -10.98
C ALA A 250 -22.84 -8.44 -10.81
N GLU A 251 -22.65 -9.73 -11.09
CA GLU A 251 -23.68 -10.76 -10.80
C GLU A 251 -23.98 -10.83 -9.30
N GLU A 252 -22.95 -10.84 -8.44
CA GLU A 252 -23.12 -10.85 -7.00
C GLU A 252 -23.78 -9.55 -6.50
N TRP A 253 -23.35 -8.39 -7.01
CA TRP A 253 -23.94 -7.10 -6.68
C TRP A 253 -25.43 -7.04 -6.98
N LEU A 254 -25.87 -7.54 -8.15
CA LEU A 254 -27.26 -7.61 -8.53
C LEU A 254 -28.06 -8.57 -7.65
N SER A 255 -27.51 -9.75 -7.35
CA SER A 255 -28.18 -10.78 -6.56
C SER A 255 -28.30 -10.43 -5.07
N SER A 256 -27.38 -9.61 -4.57
CA SER A 256 -27.28 -9.19 -3.16
C SER A 256 -28.09 -7.94 -2.82
N GLY A 257 -28.93 -7.46 -3.72
CA GLY A 257 -29.77 -6.27 -3.47
C GLY A 257 -29.03 -4.95 -3.73
N GLN A 258 -27.99 -4.98 -4.53
CA GLN A 258 -27.25 -3.81 -5.03
C GLN A 258 -26.63 -2.95 -3.90
N PRO A 259 -25.67 -3.50 -3.13
CA PRO A 259 -25.00 -2.77 -2.05
C PRO A 259 -24.52 -1.38 -2.48
N PRO A 260 -24.79 -0.32 -1.70
CA PRO A 260 -24.43 1.05 -2.08
C PRO A 260 -22.94 1.34 -2.02
N LEU A 261 -22.14 0.49 -1.36
CA LEU A 261 -20.68 0.64 -1.28
C LEU A 261 -19.99 -0.60 -1.82
N VAL A 262 -19.22 -0.41 -2.89
CA VAL A 262 -18.40 -1.46 -3.52
C VAL A 262 -16.92 -1.14 -3.30
N VAL A 263 -16.14 -2.12 -2.88
CA VAL A 263 -14.72 -1.98 -2.56
C VAL A 263 -13.92 -2.98 -3.39
N VAL A 264 -13.01 -2.48 -4.20
CA VAL A 264 -12.09 -3.27 -5.03
C VAL A 264 -10.70 -2.65 -4.98
N HIS A 265 -9.67 -3.39 -5.35
CA HIS A 265 -8.34 -2.79 -5.44
C HIS A 265 -8.14 -2.08 -6.78
N ASP A 266 -8.42 -2.72 -7.91
CA ASP A 266 -8.38 -2.12 -9.25
C ASP A 266 -9.80 -1.79 -9.74
N LEU A 267 -10.03 -0.57 -10.25
CA LEU A 267 -11.31 -0.14 -10.81
C LEU A 267 -11.83 -1.08 -11.91
N ALA A 268 -10.92 -1.70 -12.68
CA ALA A 268 -11.28 -2.66 -13.71
C ALA A 268 -12.15 -3.83 -13.19
N GLN A 269 -12.02 -4.18 -11.89
CA GLN A 269 -12.86 -5.20 -11.25
C GLN A 269 -14.31 -4.75 -11.02
N ALA A 270 -14.59 -3.45 -11.06
CA ALA A 270 -15.91 -2.91 -10.81
C ALA A 270 -16.58 -2.30 -12.06
N GLU A 271 -15.94 -2.37 -13.23
CA GLU A 271 -16.48 -1.76 -14.47
C GLU A 271 -17.90 -2.25 -14.81
N ALA A 272 -18.18 -3.55 -14.64
CA ALA A 272 -19.50 -4.10 -14.90
C ALA A 272 -20.53 -3.63 -13.86
N VAL A 273 -20.15 -3.52 -12.57
CA VAL A 273 -21.00 -2.93 -11.52
C VAL A 273 -21.34 -1.49 -11.86
N VAL A 274 -20.34 -0.69 -12.26
CA VAL A 274 -20.53 0.72 -12.66
C VAL A 274 -21.49 0.82 -13.84
N ALA A 275 -21.33 -0.07 -14.83
CA ALA A 275 -22.21 -0.09 -16.01
C ALA A 275 -23.66 -0.45 -15.65
N GLU A 276 -23.88 -1.40 -14.74
CA GLU A 276 -25.21 -1.77 -14.25
C GLU A 276 -25.81 -0.67 -13.36
N ALA A 277 -25.02 -0.12 -12.44
CA ALA A 277 -25.47 0.94 -11.53
C ALA A 277 -25.98 2.18 -12.28
N LYS A 278 -25.34 2.57 -13.36
CA LYS A 278 -25.77 3.70 -14.22
C LYS A 278 -27.13 3.53 -14.89
N LYS A 279 -27.67 2.31 -14.90
CA LYS A 279 -29.03 2.03 -15.39
C LYS A 279 -30.08 2.26 -14.30
N GLY A 280 -29.69 2.29 -13.03
CA GLY A 280 -30.53 2.53 -11.86
C GLY A 280 -30.55 4.00 -11.42
N ASN A 281 -31.18 4.24 -10.26
CA ASN A 281 -31.35 5.59 -9.70
C ASN A 281 -30.80 5.74 -8.28
N HIS A 282 -30.43 4.64 -7.59
CA HIS A 282 -29.83 4.74 -6.26
C HIS A 282 -28.33 4.97 -6.35
N GLN A 283 -27.79 5.68 -5.39
CA GLN A 283 -26.36 6.02 -5.35
C GLN A 283 -25.51 4.76 -5.12
N VAL A 284 -24.47 4.61 -5.92
CA VAL A 284 -23.45 3.58 -5.76
C VAL A 284 -22.08 4.22 -5.67
N VAL A 285 -21.35 3.89 -4.63
CA VAL A 285 -19.99 4.37 -4.39
C VAL A 285 -19.03 3.21 -4.65
N VAL A 286 -18.06 3.41 -5.53
CA VAL A 286 -16.97 2.46 -5.77
C VAL A 286 -15.68 3.04 -5.22
N VAL A 287 -15.11 2.36 -4.23
CA VAL A 287 -13.81 2.71 -3.62
C VAL A 287 -12.72 1.80 -4.16
N TYR A 288 -11.62 2.37 -4.63
CA TYR A 288 -10.51 1.61 -5.22
C TYR A 288 -9.14 2.28 -4.97
N GLY A 289 -8.04 1.55 -5.19
CA GLY A 289 -6.64 1.96 -5.03
C GLY A 289 -5.82 1.80 -6.30
N HIS A 290 -4.70 1.07 -6.22
CA HIS A 290 -3.84 0.56 -7.28
C HIS A 290 -3.01 1.61 -8.05
N GLN A 291 -3.62 2.69 -8.52
CA GLN A 291 -2.91 3.70 -9.34
C GLN A 291 -2.21 4.78 -8.51
N HIS A 292 -2.33 4.72 -7.17
CA HIS A 292 -1.74 5.68 -6.23
C HIS A 292 -2.16 7.15 -6.47
N GLN A 293 -3.27 7.36 -7.15
CA GLN A 293 -3.82 8.67 -7.42
C GLN A 293 -4.99 8.97 -6.48
N LEU A 294 -5.13 10.23 -6.10
CA LEU A 294 -6.23 10.70 -5.29
C LEU A 294 -7.25 11.38 -6.20
N SER A 295 -8.40 10.77 -6.41
CA SER A 295 -9.46 11.35 -7.23
C SER A 295 -10.87 11.01 -6.72
N ILE A 296 -11.81 11.86 -7.07
CA ILE A 296 -13.24 11.64 -6.85
C ILE A 296 -13.94 12.05 -8.14
N GLU A 297 -14.69 11.12 -8.71
CA GLU A 297 -15.46 11.34 -9.92
C GLU A 297 -16.93 10.99 -9.65
N GLN A 298 -17.84 11.85 -10.07
CA GLN A 298 -19.28 11.61 -9.99
C GLN A 298 -19.89 11.63 -11.38
N ASP A 299 -20.56 10.55 -11.73
CA ASP A 299 -21.34 10.46 -12.96
C ASP A 299 -22.73 9.90 -12.64
N ARG A 300 -23.73 10.78 -12.64
CA ARG A 300 -25.12 10.49 -12.24
C ARG A 300 -25.16 9.99 -10.78
N ASN A 301 -25.60 8.74 -10.60
CA ASN A 301 -25.73 8.06 -9.32
C ASN A 301 -24.49 7.24 -8.92
N VAL A 302 -23.44 7.25 -9.73
CA VAL A 302 -22.18 6.54 -9.43
C VAL A 302 -21.13 7.53 -8.97
N VAL A 303 -20.50 7.24 -7.84
CA VAL A 303 -19.37 7.98 -7.30
C VAL A 303 -18.16 7.06 -7.26
N LEU A 304 -17.10 7.42 -7.97
CA LEU A 304 -15.82 6.73 -7.99
C LEU A 304 -14.87 7.44 -7.03
N VAL A 305 -14.34 6.72 -6.05
CA VAL A 305 -13.44 7.25 -5.02
C VAL A 305 -12.13 6.49 -5.08
N GLN A 306 -11.10 7.13 -5.61
CA GLN A 306 -9.75 6.57 -5.69
C GLN A 306 -8.96 6.98 -4.44
N GLY A 307 -8.55 5.98 -3.64
CA GLY A 307 -8.01 6.16 -2.29
C GLY A 307 -6.62 6.81 -2.21
N GLY A 308 -5.96 7.02 -3.33
CA GLY A 308 -4.58 7.52 -3.35
C GLY A 308 -3.59 6.47 -2.88
N SER A 309 -2.57 6.88 -2.10
CA SER A 309 -1.64 5.96 -1.46
C SER A 309 -1.30 6.41 -0.05
N ALA A 310 -1.72 5.64 0.93
CA ALA A 310 -1.39 5.89 2.32
C ALA A 310 0.11 5.64 2.62
N GLY A 311 0.80 4.91 1.75
CA GLY A 311 2.23 4.66 1.78
C GLY A 311 3.07 5.49 0.82
N ALA A 312 2.51 6.56 0.21
CA ALA A 312 3.20 7.39 -0.78
C ALA A 312 3.84 6.55 -1.89
N SER A 313 3.06 5.65 -2.49
CA SER A 313 3.47 4.71 -3.55
C SER A 313 4.61 3.77 -3.14
N GLY A 314 4.77 3.52 -1.84
CA GLY A 314 5.74 2.59 -1.29
C GLY A 314 7.16 3.14 -1.18
N PHE A 315 8.04 2.31 -0.61
CA PHE A 315 9.43 2.68 -0.33
C PHE A 315 10.24 3.02 -1.58
N GLU A 316 10.05 2.25 -2.66
CA GLU A 316 10.79 2.47 -3.91
C GLU A 316 10.38 3.76 -4.62
N ALA A 317 9.10 4.07 -4.64
CA ALA A 317 8.60 5.28 -5.26
C ALA A 317 9.08 6.53 -4.51
N LYS A 318 9.07 6.51 -3.18
CA LYS A 318 9.65 7.58 -2.34
C LYS A 318 11.14 7.78 -2.58
N GLY A 319 11.87 6.71 -2.91
CA GLY A 319 13.29 6.80 -3.30
C GLY A 319 13.52 7.48 -4.65
N ARG A 320 12.52 7.46 -5.54
CA ARG A 320 12.57 8.09 -6.88
C ARG A 320 12.00 9.50 -6.86
N ASP A 321 10.92 9.69 -6.12
CA ASP A 321 10.22 10.96 -5.96
C ASP A 321 9.91 11.18 -4.46
N PRO A 322 10.80 11.89 -3.75
CA PRO A 322 10.62 12.19 -2.34
C PRO A 322 9.37 13.02 -2.04
N ASP A 323 8.88 13.76 -3.03
CA ASP A 323 7.73 14.68 -2.88
C ASP A 323 6.38 13.97 -3.05
N THR A 324 6.37 12.64 -3.35
CA THR A 324 5.13 11.86 -3.40
C THR A 324 4.40 11.96 -2.06
N PRO A 325 3.17 12.46 -2.01
CA PRO A 325 2.45 12.67 -0.76
C PRO A 325 1.88 11.37 -0.21
N TYR A 326 1.66 11.34 1.11
CA TYR A 326 0.81 10.35 1.78
C TYR A 326 -0.63 10.82 1.71
N THR A 327 -1.52 9.95 1.26
CA THR A 327 -2.91 10.32 1.05
C THR A 327 -3.87 9.30 1.67
N TYR A 328 -5.01 9.77 2.14
CA TYR A 328 -6.12 8.93 2.56
C TYR A 328 -7.42 9.73 2.51
N GLN A 329 -8.54 9.04 2.64
CA GLN A 329 -9.86 9.67 2.54
C GLN A 329 -10.76 9.26 3.69
N ILE A 330 -11.72 10.14 3.99
CA ILE A 330 -12.84 9.85 4.88
C ILE A 330 -14.11 10.12 4.10
N LEU A 331 -14.90 9.08 3.90
CA LEU A 331 -16.24 9.15 3.32
C LEU A 331 -17.20 9.65 4.39
N GLU A 332 -18.00 10.63 4.05
CA GLU A 332 -19.02 11.22 4.91
C GLU A 332 -20.41 10.75 4.46
N TYR A 333 -21.04 9.91 5.27
CA TYR A 333 -22.38 9.37 5.03
C TYR A 333 -23.41 10.05 5.92
N ALA A 334 -24.61 10.27 5.39
CA ALA A 334 -25.78 10.64 6.16
C ALA A 334 -26.71 9.45 6.28
N ASN A 335 -27.50 9.43 7.37
CA ASN A 335 -28.58 8.51 7.64
C ASN A 335 -28.16 7.04 7.78
N HIS A 336 -28.21 6.49 9.01
CA HIS A 336 -27.87 5.09 9.27
C HIS A 336 -28.92 4.07 8.77
N THR A 337 -30.14 4.50 8.50
CA THR A 337 -31.22 3.61 8.03
C THR A 337 -31.29 3.50 6.52
N ASP A 338 -30.84 4.53 5.80
CA ASP A 338 -30.70 4.59 4.35
C ASP A 338 -29.44 5.38 3.99
N PRO A 339 -28.25 4.77 4.20
CA PRO A 339 -26.97 5.47 4.07
C PRO A 339 -26.73 5.96 2.65
N HIS A 340 -26.43 7.26 2.52
CA HIS A 340 -25.98 7.85 1.27
C HIS A 340 -24.77 8.74 1.50
N LEU A 341 -23.84 8.70 0.56
CA LEU A 341 -22.61 9.50 0.59
C LEU A 341 -22.95 10.96 0.33
N ILE A 342 -22.54 11.84 1.22
CA ILE A 342 -22.79 13.29 1.12
C ILE A 342 -21.52 14.10 0.91
N GLY A 343 -20.37 13.50 1.10
CA GLY A 343 -19.08 14.15 0.88
C GLY A 343 -17.90 13.23 1.11
N VAL A 344 -16.74 13.68 0.65
CA VAL A 344 -15.47 12.99 0.86
C VAL A 344 -14.43 14.02 1.31
N TYR A 345 -13.79 13.75 2.46
CA TYR A 345 -12.60 14.45 2.87
C TYR A 345 -11.38 13.73 2.31
N SER A 346 -10.57 14.43 1.55
CA SER A 346 -9.28 13.96 1.05
C SER A 346 -8.15 14.63 1.81
N PHE A 347 -7.27 13.82 2.37
CA PHE A 347 -6.12 14.27 3.16
C PHE A 347 -4.85 14.02 2.37
N THR A 348 -3.97 15.00 2.35
CA THR A 348 -2.65 14.93 1.71
C THR A 348 -1.62 15.41 2.71
N TYR A 349 -0.57 14.62 2.93
CA TYR A 349 0.54 14.97 3.81
C TYR A 349 1.85 14.89 3.02
N GLU A 350 2.67 15.94 3.11
CA GLU A 350 3.97 16.05 2.46
C GLU A 350 5.10 16.03 3.49
N ASP A 351 6.16 15.26 3.19
CA ASP A 351 7.28 15.05 4.11
C ASP A 351 8.20 16.26 4.30
N GLY A 352 8.20 17.18 3.35
CA GLY A 352 9.24 18.20 3.26
C GLY A 352 9.08 19.35 4.25
N ASP A 353 7.85 19.73 4.54
CA ASP A 353 7.51 20.89 5.35
C ASP A 353 6.55 20.58 6.51
N ASP A 354 6.31 19.30 6.78
CA ASP A 354 5.33 18.81 7.74
C ASP A 354 3.92 19.43 7.53
N SER A 355 3.61 19.78 6.28
CA SER A 355 2.31 20.35 5.91
C SER A 355 1.30 19.24 5.59
N PHE A 356 0.03 19.55 5.80
CA PHE A 356 -1.05 18.73 5.31
C PHE A 356 -2.16 19.60 4.71
N ALA A 357 -2.83 19.04 3.70
CA ALA A 357 -4.00 19.66 3.11
C ALA A 357 -5.24 18.78 3.35
N ILE A 358 -6.38 19.44 3.53
CA ILE A 358 -7.69 18.80 3.59
C ILE A 358 -8.55 19.43 2.50
N LEU A 359 -9.02 18.59 1.58
CA LEU A 359 -10.02 18.98 0.59
C LEU A 359 -11.34 18.26 0.92
N HIS A 360 -12.44 18.97 0.97
CA HIS A 360 -13.77 18.39 1.07
C HIS A 360 -14.49 18.51 -0.28
N THR A 361 -14.87 17.41 -0.84
CA THR A 361 -15.67 17.31 -2.07
C THR A 361 -17.10 16.94 -1.69
N PRO A 362 -18.08 17.83 -1.78
CA PRO A 362 -19.49 17.50 -1.58
C PRO A 362 -19.96 16.58 -2.70
N ILE A 363 -20.85 15.65 -2.37
CA ILE A 363 -21.51 14.73 -3.31
C ILE A 363 -22.98 15.11 -3.36
N ASP A 364 -23.53 15.25 -4.57
CA ASP A 364 -24.92 15.68 -4.83
C ASP A 364 -25.89 14.49 -4.94
#